data_5968d20e408d3b989c510ccd6cd2d020
#
_entry.id   5968d20e408d3b989c510ccd6cd2d020
#
_cell.length_a   1.000
_cell.length_b   1.000
_cell.length_c   1.000
_cell.angle_alpha   90.00
_cell.angle_beta   90.00
_cell.angle_gamma   90.00
#
_symmetry.space_group_name_H-M   'P 1'
#
loop_
_entity.id
_entity.type
_entity.pdbx_description
1 polymer ?
#
loop_
_entity_poly.entity_id
_entity_poly.type
_entity_poly.pdbx_seq_one_letter_code
_entity_poly.pdbx_strand_id
1 'polypeptide(L)'
;MKLVRADDAAPEVLDRARAIYEDGFPPHLRASFENLLRDDLVVLVDDEPIGVAVLRPLAGTGWVFLRYFVAASRGRGAGTLLWEHVTRAMGEVGHVRMVYDVEDPAERGVEPDEVTIRKRRIGFYLRQGARLLPVREFVPPQGEVVQPMLLMAVDLGGGPTAPIVGADLRAVVEAVYEHRYGLVAGDPVVRRTLEVSGLA
;
A
#
# COMPACT_ATOMS: atom_id res chain seq x y z
N MET A 1 7.27 16.05 -15.73
CA MET A 1 6.77 15.24 -14.60
C MET A 1 7.90 14.36 -14.06
N LYS A 2 8.16 14.35 -12.75
CA LYS A 2 9.23 13.58 -12.10
C LYS A 2 8.77 13.06 -10.72
N LEU A 3 9.30 11.90 -10.30
CA LEU A 3 9.17 11.40 -8.94
C LEU A 3 10.35 11.94 -8.11
N VAL A 4 10.05 12.60 -6.99
CA VAL A 4 11.04 13.22 -6.10
C VAL A 4 10.96 12.50 -4.75
N ARG A 5 12.10 12.06 -4.21
CA ARG A 5 12.18 11.50 -2.85
C ARG A 5 12.08 12.63 -1.82
N ALA A 6 11.54 12.33 -0.65
CA ALA A 6 11.42 13.33 0.41
C ALA A 6 12.78 13.95 0.80
N ASP A 7 13.83 13.13 0.83
CA ASP A 7 15.18 13.57 1.18
C ASP A 7 15.78 14.57 0.18
N ASP A 8 15.31 14.56 -1.07
CA ASP A 8 15.76 15.43 -2.16
C ASP A 8 14.76 16.57 -2.46
N ALA A 9 13.65 16.63 -1.73
CA ALA A 9 12.57 17.55 -1.99
C ALA A 9 12.80 18.91 -1.32
N ALA A 10 12.47 20.00 -2.02
CA ALA A 10 12.41 21.33 -1.43
C ALA A 10 11.30 21.40 -0.35
N PRO A 11 11.44 22.26 0.68
CA PRO A 11 10.46 22.39 1.76
C PRO A 11 9.03 22.61 1.26
N GLU A 12 8.84 23.44 0.23
CA GLU A 12 7.54 23.76 -0.35
C GLU A 12 6.87 22.52 -0.99
N VAL A 13 7.68 21.63 -1.57
CA VAL A 13 7.20 20.34 -2.12
C VAL A 13 6.72 19.43 -0.98
N LEU A 14 7.45 19.39 0.13
CA LEU A 14 7.06 18.61 1.31
C LEU A 14 5.82 19.16 1.99
N ASP A 15 5.68 20.47 2.11
CA ASP A 15 4.49 21.11 2.67
C ASP A 15 3.24 20.79 1.82
N ARG A 16 3.39 20.86 0.50
CA ARG A 16 2.31 20.48 -0.42
C ARG A 16 2.00 19.00 -0.37
N ALA A 17 3.03 18.13 -0.28
CA ALA A 17 2.87 16.69 -0.11
C ALA A 17 2.12 16.36 1.18
N ARG A 18 2.44 17.05 2.28
CA ARG A 18 1.71 16.94 3.56
C ARG A 18 0.25 17.28 3.38
N ALA A 19 -0.08 18.41 2.75
CA ALA A 19 -1.46 18.80 2.51
C ALA A 19 -2.22 17.76 1.68
N ILE A 20 -1.63 17.24 0.59
CA ILE A 20 -2.23 16.17 -0.23
C ILE A 20 -2.51 14.91 0.61
N TYR A 21 -1.57 14.51 1.46
CA TYR A 21 -1.73 13.36 2.33
C TYR A 21 -2.84 13.57 3.35
N GLU A 22 -2.86 14.73 3.99
CA GLU A 22 -3.84 15.06 5.03
C GLU A 22 -5.26 15.24 4.48
N ASP A 23 -5.41 15.74 3.26
CA ASP A 23 -6.71 15.80 2.56
C ASP A 23 -7.18 14.42 2.08
N GLY A 24 -6.24 13.52 1.78
CA GLY A 24 -6.54 12.20 1.21
C GLY A 24 -7.02 11.15 2.21
N PHE A 25 -6.69 11.31 3.50
CA PHE A 25 -7.01 10.36 4.55
C PHE A 25 -7.68 11.03 5.76
N PRO A 26 -8.71 10.40 6.35
CA PRO A 26 -9.29 10.90 7.61
C PRO A 26 -8.30 10.80 8.78
N PRO A 27 -8.39 11.68 9.79
CA PRO A 27 -7.40 11.77 10.88
C PRO A 27 -7.09 10.45 11.60
N HIS A 28 -8.09 9.60 11.82
CA HIS A 28 -7.95 8.32 12.52
C HIS A 28 -7.23 7.23 11.70
N LEU A 29 -7.05 7.43 10.39
CA LEU A 29 -6.30 6.53 9.49
C LEU A 29 -4.91 7.07 9.14
N ARG A 30 -4.53 8.24 9.66
CA ARG A 30 -3.25 8.89 9.37
C ARG A 30 -2.20 8.56 10.42
N ALA A 31 -0.98 8.25 9.97
CA ALA A 31 0.20 8.45 10.79
C ALA A 31 0.62 9.93 10.76
N SER A 32 1.43 10.40 11.71
CA SER A 32 2.01 11.73 11.59
C SER A 32 2.91 11.82 10.35
N PHE A 33 2.96 12.97 9.71
CA PHE A 33 3.79 13.15 8.50
C PHE A 33 5.26 12.89 8.79
N GLU A 34 5.76 13.25 9.97
CA GLU A 34 7.11 12.97 10.45
C GLU A 34 7.39 11.46 10.54
N ASN A 35 6.36 10.65 10.84
CA ASN A 35 6.48 9.19 10.81
C ASN A 35 6.61 8.65 9.38
N LEU A 36 5.98 9.31 8.39
CA LEU A 36 6.09 8.92 6.99
C LEU A 36 7.48 9.19 6.42
N LEU A 37 8.18 10.22 6.90
CA LEU A 37 9.55 10.54 6.48
C LEU A 37 10.59 9.51 6.93
N ARG A 38 10.20 8.54 7.76
CA ARG A 38 11.05 7.37 8.11
C ARG A 38 10.97 6.23 7.09
N ASP A 39 10.02 6.32 6.19
CA ASP A 39 9.82 5.41 5.07
C ASP A 39 10.27 6.08 3.77
N ASP A 40 10.25 5.35 2.66
CA ASP A 40 10.50 5.92 1.33
C ASP A 40 9.28 6.74 0.87
N LEU A 41 9.20 8.00 1.31
CA LEU A 41 8.19 8.92 0.83
C LEU A 41 8.63 9.52 -0.51
N VAL A 42 7.78 9.40 -1.52
CA VAL A 42 7.99 9.95 -2.87
C VAL A 42 6.81 10.83 -3.29
N VAL A 43 7.12 11.91 -3.98
CA VAL A 43 6.16 12.90 -4.46
C VAL A 43 6.21 12.95 -5.99
N LEU A 44 5.08 12.78 -6.65
CA LEU A 44 5.00 13.04 -8.09
C LEU A 44 4.79 14.53 -8.31
N VAL A 45 5.75 15.15 -9.00
CA VAL A 45 5.76 16.58 -9.30
C VAL A 45 5.66 16.77 -10.81
N ASP A 46 4.68 17.56 -11.23
CA ASP A 46 4.63 18.20 -12.55
C ASP A 46 5.13 19.64 -12.36
N ASP A 47 4.40 20.68 -12.60
CA ASP A 47 4.78 22.01 -12.14
C ASP A 47 4.63 22.12 -10.62
N GLU A 48 3.60 21.43 -10.06
CA GLU A 48 3.33 21.29 -8.63
C GLU A 48 3.20 19.82 -8.22
N PRO A 49 3.31 19.49 -6.91
CA PRO A 49 3.00 18.18 -6.39
C PRO A 49 1.57 17.74 -6.70
N ILE A 50 1.41 16.60 -7.39
CA ILE A 50 0.12 16.04 -7.80
C ILE A 50 -0.22 14.68 -7.18
N GLY A 51 0.70 14.11 -6.41
CA GLY A 51 0.46 12.87 -5.69
C GLY A 51 1.61 12.46 -4.80
N VAL A 52 1.30 11.62 -3.81
CA VAL A 52 2.23 11.13 -2.79
C VAL A 52 2.09 9.62 -2.67
N ALA A 53 3.23 8.92 -2.57
CA ALA A 53 3.28 7.52 -2.18
C ALA A 53 4.31 7.33 -1.06
N VAL A 54 4.01 6.42 -0.14
CA VAL A 54 4.90 6.05 0.96
C VAL A 54 5.12 4.55 0.89
N LEU A 55 6.38 4.14 0.79
CA LEU A 55 6.79 2.77 0.58
C LEU A 55 7.72 2.32 1.69
N ARG A 56 7.64 1.03 2.03
CA ARG A 56 8.50 0.39 3.02
C ARG A 56 9.04 -0.93 2.46
N PRO A 57 10.36 -1.10 2.32
CA PRO A 57 10.93 -2.38 1.92
C PRO A 57 10.54 -3.49 2.91
N LEU A 58 10.16 -4.66 2.38
CA LEU A 58 9.97 -5.88 3.16
C LEU A 58 11.29 -6.66 3.16
N ALA A 59 12.10 -6.45 4.19
CA ALA A 59 13.46 -6.99 4.25
C ALA A 59 13.50 -8.51 3.99
N GLY A 60 14.50 -8.97 3.24
CA GLY A 60 14.69 -10.38 2.91
C GLY A 60 13.78 -10.94 1.81
N THR A 61 12.78 -10.20 1.32
CA THR A 61 11.84 -10.71 0.29
C THR A 61 12.10 -10.17 -1.12
N GLY A 62 12.81 -9.06 -1.26
CA GLY A 62 12.89 -8.30 -2.51
C GLY A 62 11.59 -7.54 -2.87
N TRP A 63 10.65 -7.47 -1.93
CA TRP A 63 9.35 -6.83 -2.11
C TRP A 63 9.30 -5.49 -1.38
N VAL A 64 8.38 -4.63 -1.82
CA VAL A 64 8.11 -3.33 -1.18
C VAL A 64 6.64 -3.25 -0.78
N PHE A 65 6.34 -2.72 0.39
CA PHE A 65 4.98 -2.45 0.85
C PHE A 65 4.59 -1.01 0.54
N LEU A 66 3.48 -0.81 -0.18
CA LEU A 66 2.89 0.51 -0.41
C LEU A 66 1.98 0.85 0.78
N ARG A 67 2.47 1.73 1.64
CA ARG A 67 1.81 2.11 2.89
C ARG A 67 0.71 3.15 2.70
N TYR A 68 0.98 4.15 1.87
CA TYR A 68 0.03 5.21 1.52
C TYR A 68 0.16 5.54 0.04
N PHE A 69 -0.98 5.84 -0.57
CA PHE A 69 -1.06 6.22 -1.97
C PHE A 69 -2.21 7.21 -2.17
N VAL A 70 -1.90 8.43 -2.55
CA VAL A 70 -2.88 9.50 -2.69
C VAL A 70 -2.53 10.45 -3.82
N ALA A 71 -3.53 10.81 -4.64
CA ALA A 71 -3.43 11.82 -5.68
C ALA A 71 -4.17 13.08 -5.26
N ALA A 72 -3.61 14.25 -5.58
CA ALA A 72 -4.16 15.57 -5.23
C ALA A 72 -5.53 15.85 -5.85
N SER A 73 -5.85 15.20 -6.97
CA SER A 73 -7.14 15.36 -7.64
C SER A 73 -7.73 14.04 -8.09
N ARG A 74 -9.05 13.89 -7.91
CA ARG A 74 -9.79 12.73 -8.41
C ARG A 74 -10.24 12.96 -9.86
N GLY A 75 -10.25 11.89 -10.68
CA GLY A 75 -10.84 11.92 -12.02
C GLY A 75 -10.00 12.53 -13.13
N ARG A 76 -8.78 13.00 -12.86
CA ARG A 76 -7.87 13.62 -13.86
C ARG A 76 -6.67 12.74 -14.24
N GLY A 77 -6.72 11.44 -13.94
CA GLY A 77 -5.61 10.52 -14.26
C GLY A 77 -4.40 10.60 -13.33
N ALA A 78 -4.35 11.53 -12.38
CA ALA A 78 -3.20 11.71 -11.48
C ALA A 78 -2.84 10.43 -10.70
N GLY A 79 -3.84 9.66 -10.26
CA GLY A 79 -3.61 8.36 -9.61
C GLY A 79 -2.93 7.34 -10.53
N THR A 80 -3.33 7.27 -11.81
CA THR A 80 -2.69 6.37 -12.79
C THR A 80 -1.24 6.81 -13.06
N LEU A 81 -1.01 8.10 -13.24
CA LEU A 81 0.34 8.64 -13.46
C LEU A 81 1.24 8.38 -12.24
N LEU A 82 0.74 8.63 -11.03
CA LEU A 82 1.49 8.33 -9.80
C LEU A 82 1.82 6.82 -9.73
N TRP A 83 0.85 5.95 -10.01
CA TRP A 83 1.03 4.51 -10.02
C TRP A 83 2.14 4.07 -10.99
N GLU A 84 2.08 4.54 -12.23
CA GLU A 84 3.06 4.22 -13.28
C GLU A 84 4.48 4.67 -12.90
N HIS A 85 4.60 5.87 -12.33
CA HIS A 85 5.89 6.38 -11.88
C HIS A 85 6.45 5.62 -10.69
N VAL A 86 5.60 5.30 -9.69
CA VAL A 86 6.00 4.56 -8.50
C VAL A 86 6.40 3.12 -8.85
N THR A 87 5.57 2.39 -9.61
CA THR A 87 5.86 1.00 -9.97
C THR A 87 7.14 0.88 -10.79
N ARG A 88 7.35 1.78 -11.75
CA ARG A 88 8.59 1.84 -12.52
C ARG A 88 9.80 2.12 -11.63
N ALA A 89 9.75 3.17 -10.78
CA ALA A 89 10.86 3.53 -9.91
C ALA A 89 11.23 2.40 -8.93
N MET A 90 10.23 1.71 -8.38
CA MET A 90 10.48 0.56 -7.48
C MET A 90 11.09 -0.62 -8.23
N GLY A 91 10.69 -0.88 -9.47
CA GLY A 91 11.34 -1.88 -10.32
C GLY A 91 12.79 -1.53 -10.66
N GLU A 92 13.07 -0.26 -10.98
CA GLU A 92 14.42 0.24 -11.29
C GLU A 92 15.40 0.12 -10.11
N VAL A 93 14.92 0.26 -8.86
CA VAL A 93 15.75 0.03 -7.67
C VAL A 93 15.83 -1.44 -7.25
N GLY A 94 15.25 -2.35 -8.03
CA GLY A 94 15.43 -3.80 -7.89
C GLY A 94 14.35 -4.52 -7.09
N HIS A 95 13.25 -3.85 -6.70
CA HIS A 95 12.11 -4.57 -6.15
C HIS A 95 11.39 -5.37 -7.23
N VAL A 96 11.02 -6.61 -6.92
CA VAL A 96 10.32 -7.49 -7.88
C VAL A 96 8.81 -7.37 -7.80
N ARG A 97 8.28 -7.00 -6.62
CA ARG A 97 6.83 -6.86 -6.37
C ARG A 97 6.52 -5.75 -5.39
N MET A 98 5.35 -5.16 -5.57
CA MET A 98 4.75 -4.27 -4.58
C MET A 98 3.50 -4.91 -4.01
N VAL A 99 3.39 -4.92 -2.68
CA VAL A 99 2.24 -5.43 -1.93
C VAL A 99 1.63 -4.31 -1.09
N TYR A 100 0.34 -4.35 -0.87
CA TYR A 100 -0.40 -3.36 -0.07
C TYR A 100 -1.72 -3.95 0.41
N ASP A 101 -2.28 -3.32 1.41
CA ASP A 101 -3.59 -3.66 1.92
C ASP A 101 -4.66 -2.66 1.49
N VAL A 102 -5.88 -3.14 1.41
CA VAL A 102 -7.08 -2.35 1.14
C VAL A 102 -8.20 -2.84 2.04
N GLU A 103 -9.11 -1.94 2.41
CA GLU A 103 -10.26 -2.31 3.25
C GLU A 103 -11.17 -3.29 2.51
N ASP A 104 -11.65 -4.30 3.25
CA ASP A 104 -12.58 -5.29 2.71
C ASP A 104 -13.97 -4.66 2.46
N PRO A 105 -14.47 -4.66 1.22
CA PRO A 105 -15.82 -4.18 0.92
C PRO A 105 -16.93 -5.12 1.45
N ALA A 106 -16.59 -6.33 1.90
CA ALA A 106 -17.51 -7.28 2.50
C ALA A 106 -17.57 -7.20 4.05
N GLU A 107 -16.81 -6.29 4.65
CA GLU A 107 -16.85 -6.03 6.08
C GLU A 107 -18.28 -5.71 6.54
N ARG A 108 -18.71 -6.31 7.67
CA ARG A 108 -20.06 -6.11 8.21
C ARG A 108 -20.21 -4.72 8.82
N GLY A 109 -21.37 -4.09 8.58
CA GLY A 109 -21.70 -2.79 9.18
C GLY A 109 -21.13 -1.59 8.45
N VAL A 110 -20.51 -1.80 7.28
CA VAL A 110 -20.00 -0.71 6.45
C VAL A 110 -21.14 -0.08 5.65
N GLU A 111 -21.19 1.25 5.63
CA GLU A 111 -22.20 2.02 4.89
C GLU A 111 -22.09 1.80 3.37
N PRO A 112 -23.21 1.79 2.61
CA PRO A 112 -23.21 1.48 1.16
C PRO A 112 -22.28 2.37 0.33
N ASP A 113 -22.16 3.64 0.70
CA ASP A 113 -21.28 4.59 0.01
C ASP A 113 -19.80 4.22 0.20
N GLU A 114 -19.42 3.82 1.41
CA GLU A 114 -18.06 3.37 1.73
C GLU A 114 -17.76 2.03 1.01
N VAL A 115 -18.69 1.08 0.99
CA VAL A 115 -18.57 -0.15 0.19
C VAL A 115 -18.27 0.19 -1.28
N THR A 116 -18.95 1.19 -1.83
CA THR A 116 -18.73 1.65 -3.21
C THR A 116 -17.33 2.23 -3.41
N ILE A 117 -16.85 3.03 -2.44
CA ILE A 117 -15.50 3.59 -2.46
C ILE A 117 -14.44 2.48 -2.42
N ARG A 118 -14.57 1.51 -1.51
CA ARG A 118 -13.66 0.36 -1.37
C ARG A 118 -13.61 -0.48 -2.66
N LYS A 119 -14.77 -0.79 -3.26
CA LYS A 119 -14.85 -1.49 -4.55
C LYS A 119 -14.17 -0.72 -5.69
N ARG A 120 -14.33 0.60 -5.75
CA ARG A 120 -13.66 1.45 -6.76
C ARG A 120 -12.15 1.44 -6.58
N ARG A 121 -11.65 1.46 -5.35
CA ARG A 121 -10.23 1.38 -5.02
C ARG A 121 -9.64 0.06 -5.50
N ILE A 122 -10.25 -1.07 -5.14
CA ILE A 122 -9.83 -2.40 -5.62
C ILE A 122 -9.88 -2.46 -7.16
N GLY A 123 -10.97 -1.97 -7.76
CA GLY A 123 -11.12 -1.92 -9.23
C GLY A 123 -10.05 -1.06 -9.92
N PHE A 124 -9.59 0.01 -9.28
CA PHE A 124 -8.45 0.78 -9.77
C PHE A 124 -7.19 -0.10 -9.84
N TYR A 125 -6.81 -0.75 -8.76
CA TYR A 125 -5.62 -1.58 -8.70
C TYR A 125 -5.68 -2.81 -9.64
N LEU A 126 -6.85 -3.45 -9.76
CA LEU A 126 -7.03 -4.54 -10.72
C LEU A 126 -6.78 -4.09 -12.18
N ARG A 127 -7.23 -2.89 -12.55
CA ARG A 127 -6.94 -2.32 -13.88
C ARG A 127 -5.47 -1.98 -14.09
N GLN A 128 -4.71 -1.78 -13.00
CA GLN A 128 -3.26 -1.59 -13.03
C GLN A 128 -2.47 -2.91 -13.02
N GLY A 129 -3.12 -4.05 -13.22
CA GLY A 129 -2.47 -5.36 -13.28
C GLY A 129 -2.24 -6.04 -11.93
N ALA A 130 -2.69 -5.43 -10.84
CA ALA A 130 -2.59 -6.04 -9.51
C ALA A 130 -3.58 -7.20 -9.33
N ARG A 131 -3.32 -8.04 -8.32
CA ARG A 131 -4.15 -9.17 -7.92
C ARG A 131 -4.46 -9.13 -6.42
N LEU A 132 -5.63 -9.64 -6.05
CA LEU A 132 -5.91 -10.03 -4.67
C LEU A 132 -5.08 -11.27 -4.33
N LEU A 133 -4.44 -11.28 -3.18
CA LEU A 133 -3.77 -12.44 -2.64
C LEU A 133 -4.78 -13.36 -1.92
N PRO A 134 -4.62 -14.70 -2.00
CA PRO A 134 -5.53 -15.63 -1.36
C PRO A 134 -5.27 -15.76 0.15
N VAL A 135 -5.25 -14.62 0.85
CA VAL A 135 -5.06 -14.50 2.30
C VAL A 135 -6.42 -14.26 2.96
N ARG A 136 -6.72 -15.04 3.99
CA ARG A 136 -7.98 -14.95 4.74
C ARG A 136 -7.72 -14.37 6.12
N GLU A 137 -8.74 -13.69 6.66
CA GLU A 137 -8.68 -13.10 8.00
C GLU A 137 -7.39 -12.28 8.24
N PHE A 138 -6.99 -11.50 7.24
CA PHE A 138 -5.91 -10.55 7.41
C PHE A 138 -6.47 -9.34 8.18
N VAL A 139 -6.11 -9.27 9.46
CA VAL A 139 -6.64 -8.29 10.41
C VAL A 139 -5.48 -7.61 11.13
N PRO A 140 -4.73 -6.74 10.44
CA PRO A 140 -3.59 -6.07 11.04
C PRO A 140 -4.05 -5.01 12.04
N PRO A 141 -3.27 -4.77 13.13
CA PRO A 141 -3.56 -3.70 14.06
C PRO A 141 -3.33 -2.34 13.40
N GLN A 142 -4.35 -1.49 13.46
CA GLN A 142 -4.28 -0.10 13.00
C GLN A 142 -4.59 0.83 14.17
N GLY A 143 -3.61 1.04 15.06
CA GLY A 143 -3.85 1.72 16.33
C GLY A 143 -4.83 0.93 17.21
N GLU A 144 -5.91 1.55 17.65
CA GLU A 144 -6.99 0.91 18.42
C GLU A 144 -8.06 0.23 17.52
N VAL A 145 -7.99 0.44 16.21
CA VAL A 145 -8.97 -0.11 15.25
C VAL A 145 -8.51 -1.48 14.78
N VAL A 146 -9.38 -2.46 14.90
CA VAL A 146 -9.23 -3.81 14.35
C VAL A 146 -10.16 -3.90 13.14
N GLN A 147 -9.59 -3.88 11.94
CA GLN A 147 -10.35 -3.87 10.70
C GLN A 147 -9.86 -4.98 9.77
N PRO A 148 -10.77 -5.79 9.19
CA PRO A 148 -10.39 -6.76 8.18
C PRO A 148 -9.91 -6.05 6.90
N MET A 149 -8.77 -6.49 6.40
CA MET A 149 -8.15 -5.96 5.20
C MET A 149 -7.95 -7.08 4.17
N LEU A 150 -7.82 -6.70 2.92
CA LEU A 150 -7.42 -7.59 1.84
C LEU A 150 -6.00 -7.22 1.38
N LEU A 151 -5.15 -8.22 1.15
CA LEU A 151 -3.84 -7.99 0.56
C LEU A 151 -3.92 -8.06 -0.96
N MET A 152 -3.26 -7.12 -1.62
CA MET A 152 -3.07 -7.07 -3.06
C MET A 152 -1.59 -7.00 -3.40
N ALA A 153 -1.22 -7.47 -4.60
CA ALA A 153 0.13 -7.36 -5.10
C ALA A 153 0.16 -7.06 -6.59
N VAL A 154 1.26 -6.45 -7.05
CA VAL A 154 1.59 -6.23 -8.45
C VAL A 154 3.06 -6.57 -8.70
N ASP A 155 3.35 -7.26 -9.83
CA ASP A 155 4.71 -7.50 -10.30
C ASP A 155 5.28 -6.22 -10.93
N LEU A 156 6.50 -5.85 -10.56
CA LEU A 156 7.14 -4.61 -10.99
C LEU A 156 7.97 -4.78 -12.28
N GLY A 157 8.14 -6.01 -12.76
CA GLY A 157 8.83 -6.32 -14.02
C GLY A 157 8.01 -6.10 -15.29
N GLY A 158 6.78 -5.61 -15.17
CA GLY A 158 5.82 -5.47 -16.26
C GLY A 158 5.12 -6.79 -16.62
N GLY A 159 3.92 -6.69 -17.18
CA GLY A 159 3.09 -7.85 -17.49
C GLY A 159 2.11 -8.21 -16.37
N PRO A 160 1.30 -9.27 -16.58
CA PRO A 160 0.32 -9.69 -15.61
C PRO A 160 1.00 -10.31 -14.37
N THR A 161 0.56 -9.89 -13.18
CA THR A 161 1.07 -10.40 -11.90
C THR A 161 0.87 -11.91 -11.79
N ALA A 162 1.96 -12.66 -11.61
CA ALA A 162 1.92 -14.10 -11.42
C ALA A 162 1.21 -14.48 -10.11
N PRO A 163 0.52 -15.64 -10.04
CA PRO A 163 -0.01 -16.15 -8.78
C PRO A 163 1.09 -16.33 -7.73
N ILE A 164 0.79 -15.94 -6.49
CA ILE A 164 1.68 -16.09 -5.34
C ILE A 164 1.02 -17.09 -4.40
N VAL A 165 1.68 -18.20 -4.16
CA VAL A 165 1.11 -19.33 -3.42
C VAL A 165 2.16 -20.01 -2.53
N GLY A 166 1.73 -20.85 -1.62
CA GLY A 166 2.62 -21.69 -0.79
C GLY A 166 3.62 -20.88 0.02
N ALA A 167 4.89 -21.29 -0.01
CA ALA A 167 5.96 -20.69 0.79
C ALA A 167 6.19 -19.20 0.49
N ASP A 168 6.08 -18.78 -0.78
CA ASP A 168 6.25 -17.39 -1.17
C ASP A 168 5.13 -16.52 -0.57
N LEU A 169 3.88 -16.99 -0.61
CA LEU A 169 2.75 -16.27 -0.02
C LEU A 169 2.88 -16.18 1.50
N ARG A 170 3.30 -17.29 2.16
CA ARG A 170 3.60 -17.29 3.59
C ARG A 170 4.65 -16.24 3.94
N ALA A 171 5.80 -16.26 3.25
CA ALA A 171 6.90 -15.33 3.50
C ALA A 171 6.46 -13.87 3.36
N VAL A 172 5.61 -13.56 2.37
CA VAL A 172 5.06 -12.22 2.18
C VAL A 172 4.13 -11.81 3.32
N VAL A 173 3.21 -12.69 3.74
CA VAL A 173 2.28 -12.40 4.85
C VAL A 173 3.06 -12.15 6.14
N GLU A 174 4.05 -13.00 6.46
CA GLU A 174 4.93 -12.83 7.63
C GLU A 174 5.69 -11.49 7.54
N ALA A 175 6.31 -11.19 6.39
CA ALA A 175 7.06 -9.96 6.19
C ALA A 175 6.17 -8.69 6.27
N VAL A 176 4.93 -8.74 5.77
CA VAL A 176 3.99 -7.63 5.92
C VAL A 176 3.65 -7.40 7.39
N TYR A 177 3.32 -8.46 8.14
CA TYR A 177 3.05 -8.33 9.56
C TYR A 177 4.26 -7.79 10.34
N GLU A 178 5.46 -8.29 10.07
CA GLU A 178 6.68 -7.86 10.74
C GLU A 178 7.07 -6.43 10.39
N HIS A 179 7.29 -6.15 9.12
CA HIS A 179 7.88 -4.88 8.72
C HIS A 179 6.88 -3.72 8.66
N ARG A 180 5.60 -4.00 8.41
CA ARG A 180 4.56 -2.96 8.38
C ARG A 180 3.89 -2.76 9.72
N TYR A 181 3.62 -3.85 10.45
CA TYR A 181 2.80 -3.81 11.66
C TYR A 181 3.57 -4.14 12.95
N GLY A 182 4.83 -4.58 12.85
CA GLY A 182 5.67 -4.91 14.01
C GLY A 182 5.29 -6.21 14.73
N LEU A 183 4.54 -7.11 14.04
CA LEU A 183 4.10 -8.40 14.59
C LEU A 183 5.01 -9.52 14.09
N VAL A 184 5.52 -10.33 15.00
CA VAL A 184 6.37 -11.50 14.66
C VAL A 184 5.52 -12.73 14.31
N ALA A 185 6.13 -13.71 13.63
CA ALA A 185 5.45 -14.94 13.19
C ALA A 185 4.76 -15.73 14.32
N GLY A 186 5.25 -15.60 15.57
CA GLY A 186 4.65 -16.22 16.76
C GLY A 186 3.40 -15.52 17.32
N ASP A 187 3.07 -14.33 16.83
CA ASP A 187 1.91 -13.58 17.27
C ASP A 187 0.60 -14.33 16.93
N PRO A 188 -0.40 -14.38 17.85
CA PRO A 188 -1.67 -15.05 17.61
C PRO A 188 -2.40 -14.59 16.34
N VAL A 189 -2.35 -13.29 16.01
CA VAL A 189 -2.98 -12.73 14.82
C VAL A 189 -2.30 -13.28 13.56
N VAL A 190 -0.97 -13.28 13.53
CA VAL A 190 -0.18 -13.81 12.39
C VAL A 190 -0.45 -15.30 12.20
N ARG A 191 -0.35 -16.09 13.28
CA ARG A 191 -0.64 -17.53 13.24
C ARG A 191 -2.03 -17.81 12.72
N ARG A 192 -3.05 -17.10 13.23
CA ARG A 192 -4.43 -17.28 12.78
C ARG A 192 -4.59 -17.02 11.29
N THR A 193 -4.03 -15.92 10.78
CA THR A 193 -4.06 -15.60 9.35
C THR A 193 -3.40 -16.70 8.50
N LEU A 194 -2.24 -17.21 8.93
CA LEU A 194 -1.55 -18.29 8.22
C LEU A 194 -2.35 -19.59 8.22
N GLU A 195 -2.90 -20.01 9.38
CA GLU A 195 -3.72 -21.21 9.52
C GLU A 195 -4.94 -21.18 8.60
N VAL A 196 -5.76 -20.13 8.67
CA VAL A 196 -7.01 -20.05 7.86
C VAL A 196 -6.75 -19.83 6.38
N SER A 197 -5.56 -19.35 6.02
CA SER A 197 -5.11 -19.22 4.63
C SER A 197 -4.46 -20.50 4.09
N GLY A 198 -4.29 -21.56 4.92
CA GLY A 198 -3.64 -22.81 4.54
C GLY A 198 -2.13 -22.65 4.32
N LEU A 199 -1.49 -21.75 5.07
CA LEU A 199 -0.07 -21.40 4.99
C LEU A 199 0.73 -21.82 6.25
N ALA A 200 0.08 -22.48 7.21
CA ALA A 200 0.71 -22.93 8.47
C ALA A 200 1.70 -24.07 8.24
#